data_9a8a0e0ad1d7a77190f9e1c51586dd5b
#
_entry.id   9a8a0e0ad1d7a77190f9e1c51586dd5b
#
_cell.length_a   1.000
_cell.length_b   1.000
_cell.length_c   1.000
_cell.angle_alpha   90.00
_cell.angle_beta   90.00
_cell.angle_gamma   90.00
#
_symmetry.space_group_name_H-M   'P 1'
#
loop_
_entity.id
_entity.type
_entity.pdbx_description
1 polymer ?
#
loop_
_entity_poly.entity_id
_entity_poly.type
_entity_poly.pdbx_seq_one_letter_code
_entity_poly.pdbx_strand_id
1 'polypeptide(L)'
;EAVFIGSGAGLPMFMGIPGENASGVFSANEYLTRSNLMKAFDDSYDTPIAAGKKVAVVGGGNVAMDAARTALRLGAEVHIVYRRSEAELPARAEEVHHAKEEGIIFDLLTNPKEILVDENGHVKGMKVVKMELGEPDASGRRRPVEIPGSEYDMDVDTVIMSLGTSPNPLISSTTKGLEVNKRRCIIAEE
;
A
#
# COMPACT_ATOMS: atom_id res chain seq x y z
N GLU A 1 -12.87 -38.39 2.50
CA GLU A 1 -11.99 -37.54 1.70
C GLU A 1 -11.95 -36.15 2.35
N ALA A 2 -10.80 -35.46 2.28
CA ALA A 2 -10.60 -34.15 2.85
C ALA A 2 -9.97 -33.22 1.80
N VAL A 3 -10.26 -31.92 1.91
CA VAL A 3 -9.69 -30.87 1.02
C VAL A 3 -8.99 -29.84 1.90
N PHE A 4 -7.72 -29.55 1.57
CA PHE A 4 -6.95 -28.48 2.20
C PHE A 4 -7.01 -27.23 1.34
N ILE A 5 -7.46 -26.10 1.92
CA ILE A 5 -7.53 -24.80 1.27
C ILE A 5 -6.43 -23.92 1.82
N GLY A 6 -5.38 -23.69 1.05
CA GLY A 6 -4.20 -22.91 1.43
C GLY A 6 -3.89 -21.75 0.47
N SER A 7 -4.91 -21.13 -0.15
CA SER A 7 -4.77 -20.13 -1.21
C SER A 7 -4.30 -18.75 -0.70
N GLY A 8 -4.32 -18.49 0.61
CA GLY A 8 -3.91 -17.23 1.20
C GLY A 8 -4.79 -16.04 0.81
N ALA A 9 -4.25 -14.83 0.92
CA ALA A 9 -4.88 -13.57 0.60
C ALA A 9 -3.99 -12.78 -0.37
N GLY A 10 -4.32 -12.78 -1.65
CA GLY A 10 -3.50 -12.15 -2.71
C GLY A 10 -4.15 -10.95 -3.39
N LEU A 11 -5.43 -10.64 -3.12
CA LEU A 11 -6.09 -9.49 -3.74
C LEU A 11 -5.70 -8.20 -3.02
N PRO A 12 -5.06 -7.24 -3.72
CA PRO A 12 -4.66 -5.98 -3.12
C PRO A 12 -5.89 -5.13 -2.76
N MET A 13 -5.73 -4.35 -1.70
CA MET A 13 -6.72 -3.36 -1.30
C MET A 13 -6.32 -1.99 -1.83
N PHE A 14 -7.32 -1.26 -2.33
CA PHE A 14 -7.23 0.12 -2.79
C PHE A 14 -8.10 1.02 -1.93
N MET A 15 -7.93 2.34 -2.03
CA MET A 15 -8.67 3.32 -1.24
C MET A 15 -10.05 3.65 -1.83
N GLY A 16 -10.23 3.47 -3.13
CA GLY A 16 -11.41 3.90 -3.87
C GLY A 16 -11.42 5.41 -4.11
N ILE A 17 -10.25 6.04 -4.23
CA ILE A 17 -10.11 7.47 -4.52
C ILE A 17 -9.97 7.75 -6.01
N PRO A 18 -10.31 8.98 -6.47
CA PRO A 18 -10.11 9.35 -7.87
C PRO A 18 -8.66 9.16 -8.32
N GLY A 19 -8.48 8.68 -9.55
CA GLY A 19 -7.18 8.52 -10.18
C GLY A 19 -6.42 7.22 -9.81
N GLU A 20 -6.95 6.35 -8.95
CA GLU A 20 -6.28 5.10 -8.57
C GLU A 20 -6.03 4.11 -9.73
N ASN A 21 -6.71 4.31 -10.87
CA ASN A 21 -6.52 3.49 -12.08
C ASN A 21 -5.52 4.10 -13.07
N ALA A 22 -4.81 5.15 -12.67
CA ALA A 22 -3.85 5.83 -13.53
C ALA A 22 -2.61 4.96 -13.79
N SER A 23 -1.95 5.21 -14.92
CA SER A 23 -0.61 4.67 -15.18
C SER A 23 0.39 5.24 -14.19
N GLY A 24 1.16 4.39 -13.51
CA GLY A 24 2.04 4.77 -12.42
C GLY A 24 1.47 4.48 -11.03
N VAL A 25 0.22 3.96 -10.93
CA VAL A 25 -0.33 3.42 -9.68
C VAL A 25 -0.18 1.89 -9.68
N PHE A 26 0.42 1.36 -8.64
CA PHE A 26 0.65 -0.07 -8.44
C PHE A 26 0.13 -0.52 -7.08
N SER A 27 -0.28 -1.78 -6.97
CA SER A 27 -0.31 -2.42 -5.67
C SER A 27 1.10 -2.83 -5.26
N ALA A 28 1.38 -2.89 -3.95
CA ALA A 28 2.68 -3.32 -3.46
C ALA A 28 3.03 -4.76 -3.92
N ASN A 29 2.04 -5.65 -3.97
CA ASN A 29 2.23 -7.02 -4.47
C ASN A 29 2.68 -7.03 -5.94
N GLU A 30 2.04 -6.23 -6.79
CA GLU A 30 2.42 -6.12 -8.19
C GLU A 30 3.83 -5.54 -8.33
N TYR A 31 4.11 -4.44 -7.65
CA TYR A 31 5.42 -3.78 -7.70
C TYR A 31 6.56 -4.71 -7.27
N LEU A 32 6.40 -5.37 -6.13
CA LEU A 32 7.38 -6.32 -5.60
C LEU A 32 7.52 -7.59 -6.47
N THR A 33 6.42 -8.09 -7.04
CA THR A 33 6.47 -9.22 -7.97
C THR A 33 7.24 -8.87 -9.22
N ARG A 34 6.96 -7.72 -9.84
CA ARG A 34 7.68 -7.26 -11.04
C ARG A 34 9.15 -7.04 -10.74
N SER A 35 9.46 -6.36 -9.63
CA SER A 35 10.84 -6.06 -9.25
C SER A 35 11.64 -7.31 -8.93
N ASN A 36 11.14 -8.17 -8.03
CA ASN A 36 11.92 -9.26 -7.45
C ASN A 36 11.80 -10.58 -8.22
N LEU A 37 10.57 -11.05 -8.51
CA LEU A 37 10.36 -12.34 -9.19
C LEU A 37 10.57 -12.22 -10.70
N MET A 38 10.05 -11.16 -11.30
CA MET A 38 10.14 -10.92 -12.74
C MET A 38 11.38 -10.10 -13.12
N LYS A 39 12.25 -9.81 -12.15
CA LYS A 39 13.57 -9.19 -12.31
C LYS A 39 13.56 -7.89 -13.13
N ALA A 40 12.57 -7.02 -12.90
CA ALA A 40 12.47 -5.75 -13.60
C ALA A 40 13.66 -4.79 -13.38
N PHE A 41 14.52 -5.10 -12.42
CA PHE A 41 15.78 -4.38 -12.18
C PHE A 41 16.93 -4.77 -13.14
N ASP A 42 16.76 -5.84 -13.90
CA ASP A 42 17.79 -6.42 -14.76
C ASP A 42 17.41 -6.19 -16.23
N ASP A 43 18.21 -5.41 -16.95
CA ASP A 43 17.99 -5.02 -18.34
C ASP A 43 17.93 -6.20 -19.33
N SER A 44 18.32 -7.40 -18.89
CA SER A 44 18.19 -8.63 -19.71
C SER A 44 16.76 -9.22 -19.70
N TYR A 45 15.84 -8.64 -18.89
CA TYR A 45 14.45 -9.05 -18.80
C TYR A 45 13.52 -7.96 -19.33
N ASP A 46 12.52 -8.36 -20.12
CA ASP A 46 11.51 -7.46 -20.70
C ASP A 46 10.38 -7.11 -19.73
N THR A 47 10.60 -7.18 -18.41
CA THR A 47 9.58 -6.86 -17.42
C THR A 47 9.41 -5.35 -17.29
N PRO A 48 8.26 -4.77 -17.67
CA PRO A 48 8.06 -3.34 -17.54
C PRO A 48 7.90 -2.98 -16.06
N ILE A 49 8.67 -2.00 -15.60
CA ILE A 49 8.49 -1.32 -14.32
C ILE A 49 8.59 0.17 -14.58
N ALA A 50 7.67 0.94 -14.02
CA ALA A 50 7.87 2.37 -13.94
C ALA A 50 8.89 2.63 -12.83
N ALA A 51 10.15 2.84 -13.21
CA ALA A 51 11.15 3.39 -12.30
C ALA A 51 10.81 4.87 -12.09
N GLY A 52 9.91 5.15 -11.13
CA GLY A 52 9.54 6.51 -10.76
C GLY A 52 10.76 7.26 -10.21
N LYS A 53 10.78 8.57 -10.39
CA LYS A 53 11.80 9.42 -9.75
C LYS A 53 11.38 9.78 -8.33
N LYS A 54 10.07 9.99 -8.12
CA LYS A 54 9.47 10.32 -6.84
C LYS A 54 8.29 9.38 -6.57
N VAL A 55 8.45 8.52 -5.62
CA VAL A 55 7.52 7.44 -5.32
C VAL A 55 6.85 7.67 -3.97
N ALA A 56 5.51 7.66 -3.95
CA ALA A 56 4.75 7.59 -2.71
C ALA A 56 4.30 6.13 -2.45
N VAL A 57 4.63 5.61 -1.28
CA VAL A 57 4.13 4.32 -0.79
C VAL A 57 3.06 4.58 0.26
N VAL A 58 1.82 4.25 -0.05
CA VAL A 58 0.66 4.48 0.83
C VAL A 58 0.45 3.28 1.73
N GLY A 59 0.75 3.43 3.00
CA GLY A 59 0.65 2.38 4.00
C GLY A 59 1.81 2.39 5.01
N GLY A 60 1.71 1.59 6.06
CA GLY A 60 2.70 1.60 7.14
C GLY A 60 3.07 0.21 7.66
N GLY A 61 2.74 -0.86 6.94
CA GLY A 61 3.09 -2.24 7.30
C GLY A 61 4.45 -2.69 6.76
N ASN A 62 4.87 -3.91 7.08
CA ASN A 62 6.14 -4.47 6.59
C ASN A 62 6.21 -4.45 5.06
N VAL A 63 5.11 -4.76 4.37
CA VAL A 63 5.06 -4.73 2.89
C VAL A 63 5.28 -3.31 2.35
N ALA A 64 4.84 -2.27 3.07
CA ALA A 64 5.13 -0.89 2.70
C ALA A 64 6.63 -0.59 2.83
N MET A 65 7.29 -1.08 3.89
CA MET A 65 8.74 -0.94 4.07
C MET A 65 9.50 -1.66 2.93
N ASP A 66 9.10 -2.89 2.58
CA ASP A 66 9.70 -3.64 1.49
C ASP A 66 9.54 -2.93 0.14
N ALA A 67 8.33 -2.44 -0.17
CA ALA A 67 8.06 -1.71 -1.40
C ALA A 67 8.86 -0.40 -1.48
N ALA A 68 8.92 0.35 -0.37
CA ALA A 68 9.67 1.60 -0.29
C ALA A 68 11.17 1.39 -0.47
N ARG A 69 11.75 0.43 0.23
CA ARG A 69 13.18 0.08 0.10
C ARG A 69 13.54 -0.44 -1.29
N THR A 70 12.62 -1.20 -1.92
CA THR A 70 12.79 -1.65 -3.31
C THR A 70 12.80 -0.47 -4.28
N ALA A 71 11.84 0.47 -4.16
CA ALA A 71 11.78 1.66 -5.00
C ALA A 71 13.03 2.55 -4.83
N LEU A 72 13.50 2.72 -3.58
CA LEU A 72 14.72 3.46 -3.30
C LEU A 72 15.95 2.84 -3.98
N ARG A 73 16.09 1.52 -3.94
CA ARG A 73 17.20 0.79 -4.59
C ARG A 73 17.13 0.84 -6.11
N LEU A 74 15.96 1.09 -6.67
CA LEU A 74 15.78 1.37 -8.10
C LEU A 74 16.07 2.85 -8.45
N GLY A 75 16.48 3.66 -7.47
CA GLY A 75 16.97 5.03 -7.68
C GLY A 75 15.94 6.14 -7.44
N ALA A 76 14.77 5.84 -6.86
CA ALA A 76 13.74 6.83 -6.57
C ALA A 76 13.99 7.59 -5.25
N GLU A 77 13.50 8.83 -5.16
CA GLU A 77 13.16 9.48 -3.89
C GLU A 77 11.86 8.88 -3.39
N VAL A 78 11.82 8.39 -2.15
CA VAL A 78 10.69 7.61 -1.67
C VAL A 78 10.08 8.19 -0.41
N HIS A 79 8.75 8.34 -0.44
CA HIS A 79 7.91 8.82 0.64
C HIS A 79 6.97 7.72 1.11
N ILE A 80 6.99 7.39 2.40
CA ILE A 80 5.94 6.59 3.05
C ILE A 80 4.85 7.54 3.53
N VAL A 81 3.66 7.41 2.96
CA VAL A 81 2.48 8.20 3.33
C VAL A 81 1.58 7.38 4.25
N TYR A 82 1.44 7.81 5.50
CA TYR A 82 0.69 7.08 6.49
C TYR A 82 -0.23 7.99 7.33
N ARG A 83 -1.49 7.58 7.46
CA ARG A 83 -2.56 8.39 8.08
C ARG A 83 -2.50 8.51 9.61
N ARG A 84 -1.61 7.79 10.28
CA ARG A 84 -1.40 7.87 11.74
C ARG A 84 0.03 8.27 12.05
N SER A 85 0.36 8.32 13.34
CA SER A 85 1.72 8.63 13.77
C SER A 85 2.63 7.40 13.73
N GLU A 86 3.90 7.62 14.04
CA GLU A 86 4.91 6.56 14.08
C GLU A 86 4.57 5.46 15.09
N ALA A 87 4.00 5.85 16.23
CA ALA A 87 3.62 4.91 17.29
C ALA A 87 2.56 3.88 16.84
N GLU A 88 1.75 4.22 15.84
CA GLU A 88 0.72 3.36 15.29
C GLU A 88 1.15 2.62 14.00
N LEU A 89 2.42 2.72 13.59
CA LEU A 89 2.91 1.94 12.44
C LEU A 89 2.80 0.43 12.73
N PRO A 90 2.14 -0.35 11.86
CA PRO A 90 2.03 -1.79 12.07
C PRO A 90 3.28 -2.57 11.64
N ALA A 91 4.26 -1.91 11.02
CA ALA A 91 5.55 -2.51 10.68
C ALA A 91 6.37 -2.79 11.93
N ARG A 92 7.27 -3.76 11.84
CA ARG A 92 8.25 -4.02 12.90
C ARG A 92 9.16 -2.81 13.07
N ALA A 93 9.52 -2.48 14.32
CA ALA A 93 10.37 -1.32 14.60
C ALA A 93 11.71 -1.38 13.87
N GLU A 94 12.29 -2.56 13.72
CA GLU A 94 13.52 -2.79 12.96
C GLU A 94 13.38 -2.42 11.48
N GLU A 95 12.26 -2.79 10.84
CA GLU A 95 12.01 -2.46 9.43
C GLU A 95 11.82 -0.95 9.22
N VAL A 96 11.16 -0.29 10.17
CA VAL A 96 11.02 1.19 10.15
C VAL A 96 12.38 1.85 10.33
N HIS A 97 13.21 1.33 11.23
CA HIS A 97 14.56 1.85 11.46
C HIS A 97 15.43 1.72 10.21
N HIS A 98 15.48 0.53 9.60
CA HIS A 98 16.23 0.31 8.36
C HIS A 98 15.74 1.22 7.22
N ALA A 99 14.43 1.39 7.07
CA ALA A 99 13.87 2.28 6.05
C ALA A 99 14.33 3.74 6.24
N LYS A 100 14.38 4.23 7.49
CA LYS A 100 14.89 5.56 7.82
C LYS A 100 16.40 5.70 7.57
N GLU A 101 17.18 4.70 7.96
CA GLU A 101 18.63 4.68 7.73
C GLU A 101 18.99 4.70 6.25
N GLU A 102 18.18 4.02 5.41
CA GLU A 102 18.35 4.04 3.96
C GLU A 102 17.92 5.38 3.31
N GLY A 103 17.27 6.27 4.06
CA GLY A 103 16.91 7.63 3.59
C GLY A 103 15.47 7.78 3.10
N ILE A 104 14.57 6.85 3.43
CA ILE A 104 13.14 6.96 3.13
C ILE A 104 12.51 8.04 3.98
N ILE A 105 11.71 8.91 3.35
CA ILE A 105 11.00 10.01 3.99
C ILE A 105 9.65 9.51 4.51
N PHE A 106 9.31 9.87 5.74
CA PHE A 106 8.03 9.47 6.36
C PHE A 106 7.10 10.67 6.48
N ASP A 107 6.07 10.72 5.63
CA ASP A 107 4.96 11.66 5.69
C ASP A 107 3.84 11.05 6.55
N LEU A 108 4.04 11.11 7.85
CA LEU A 108 3.08 10.64 8.85
C LEU A 108 1.92 11.63 9.00
N LEU A 109 0.81 11.17 9.60
CA LEU A 109 -0.40 11.97 9.75
C LEU A 109 -0.83 12.60 8.42
N THR A 110 -0.74 11.82 7.35
CA THR A 110 -1.04 12.25 5.98
C THR A 110 -1.83 11.17 5.27
N ASN A 111 -2.94 11.54 4.62
CA ASN A 111 -3.83 10.60 3.94
C ASN A 111 -4.12 11.06 2.51
N PRO A 112 -4.00 10.18 1.51
CA PRO A 112 -4.37 10.49 0.13
C PRO A 112 -5.88 10.76 -0.03
N LYS A 113 -6.22 11.70 -0.90
CA LYS A 113 -7.59 12.04 -1.30
C LYS A 113 -7.85 11.80 -2.77
N GLU A 114 -6.83 11.99 -3.60
CA GLU A 114 -6.92 11.90 -5.06
C GLU A 114 -5.53 11.69 -5.65
N ILE A 115 -5.44 10.88 -6.70
CA ILE A 115 -4.24 10.77 -7.53
C ILE A 115 -4.43 11.75 -8.70
N LEU A 116 -3.51 12.69 -8.82
CA LEU A 116 -3.51 13.68 -9.90
C LEU A 116 -2.87 13.07 -11.14
N VAL A 117 -3.55 13.20 -12.28
CA VAL A 117 -3.11 12.62 -13.54
C VAL A 117 -2.86 13.70 -14.60
N ASP A 118 -1.94 13.43 -15.51
CA ASP A 118 -1.71 14.26 -16.69
C ASP A 118 -2.72 13.95 -17.81
N GLU A 119 -2.57 14.62 -18.93
CA GLU A 119 -3.41 14.45 -20.13
C GLU A 119 -3.31 13.06 -20.78
N ASN A 120 -2.24 12.31 -20.48
CA ASN A 120 -2.00 10.96 -20.98
C ASN A 120 -2.44 9.88 -19.97
N GLY A 121 -3.00 10.30 -18.82
CA GLY A 121 -3.45 9.38 -17.76
C GLY A 121 -2.33 8.83 -16.88
N HIS A 122 -1.15 9.48 -16.84
CA HIS A 122 -0.06 9.13 -15.94
C HIS A 122 -0.13 9.94 -14.65
N VAL A 123 0.37 9.36 -13.57
CA VAL A 123 0.51 10.05 -12.28
C VAL A 123 1.44 11.24 -12.45
N LYS A 124 0.97 12.42 -12.00
CA LYS A 124 1.76 13.67 -11.93
C LYS A 124 1.80 14.27 -10.53
N GLY A 125 1.13 13.64 -9.58
CA GLY A 125 1.07 14.08 -8.20
C GLY A 125 -0.01 13.33 -7.41
N MET A 126 -0.08 13.63 -6.13
CA MET A 126 -1.09 13.08 -5.24
C MET A 126 -1.60 14.17 -4.29
N LYS A 127 -2.90 14.42 -4.30
CA LYS A 127 -3.54 15.30 -3.32
C LYS A 127 -3.69 14.56 -2.01
N VAL A 128 -3.19 15.16 -0.95
CA VAL A 128 -3.21 14.61 0.40
C VAL A 128 -3.79 15.60 1.40
N VAL A 129 -4.25 15.11 2.54
CA VAL A 129 -4.76 15.91 3.65
C VAL A 129 -4.01 15.55 4.93
N LYS A 130 -3.77 16.52 5.79
CA LYS A 130 -3.19 16.30 7.12
C LYS A 130 -4.22 15.67 8.04
N MET A 131 -3.73 14.81 8.93
CA MET A 131 -4.54 14.08 9.89
C MET A 131 -4.17 14.47 11.31
N GLU A 132 -5.12 14.36 12.21
CA GLU A 132 -4.90 14.33 13.66
C GLU A 132 -5.40 13.00 14.24
N LEU A 133 -4.93 12.67 15.43
CA LEU A 133 -5.35 11.45 16.11
C LEU A 133 -6.42 11.78 17.14
N GLY A 134 -7.61 11.26 16.94
CA GLY A 134 -8.71 11.33 17.89
C GLY A 134 -8.56 10.33 19.04
N GLU A 135 -9.67 10.10 19.75
CA GLU A 135 -9.70 9.17 20.88
C GLU A 135 -9.40 7.72 20.46
N PRO A 136 -8.81 6.93 21.36
CA PRO A 136 -8.59 5.49 21.12
C PRO A 136 -9.91 4.74 20.92
N ASP A 137 -9.92 3.81 19.96
CA ASP A 137 -11.01 2.86 19.78
C ASP A 137 -10.92 1.71 20.81
N ALA A 138 -11.88 0.76 20.76
CA ALA A 138 -11.92 -0.40 21.65
C ALA A 138 -10.66 -1.30 21.58
N SER A 139 -9.86 -1.17 20.55
CA SER A 139 -8.55 -1.85 20.39
C SER A 139 -7.37 -1.04 20.91
N GLY A 140 -7.60 0.14 21.47
CA GLY A 140 -6.56 1.07 21.93
C GLY A 140 -5.92 1.89 20.80
N ARG A 141 -6.36 1.75 19.53
CA ARG A 141 -5.79 2.46 18.39
C ARG A 141 -6.54 3.77 18.16
N ARG A 142 -5.79 4.88 18.07
CA ARG A 142 -6.38 6.19 17.84
C ARG A 142 -6.88 6.33 16.40
N ARG A 143 -8.12 6.82 16.27
CA ARG A 143 -8.75 7.04 14.97
C ARG A 143 -8.14 8.26 14.28
N PRO A 144 -7.64 8.14 13.02
CA PRO A 144 -7.20 9.31 12.27
C PRO A 144 -8.42 10.14 11.83
N VAL A 145 -8.33 11.46 12.01
CA VAL A 145 -9.35 12.45 11.64
C VAL A 145 -8.71 13.46 10.69
N GLU A 146 -9.39 13.81 9.61
CA GLU A 146 -8.89 14.81 8.67
C GLU A 146 -8.95 16.22 9.29
N ILE A 147 -7.90 17.01 9.07
CA ILE A 147 -7.88 18.43 9.42
C ILE A 147 -8.44 19.21 8.23
N PRO A 148 -9.63 19.82 8.34
CA PRO A 148 -10.25 20.53 7.23
C PRO A 148 -9.37 21.68 6.71
N GLY A 149 -9.27 21.81 5.39
CA GLY A 149 -8.50 22.89 4.74
C GLY A 149 -6.98 22.71 4.79
N SER A 150 -6.51 21.51 5.13
CA SER A 150 -5.08 21.17 5.17
C SER A 150 -4.59 20.39 3.95
N GLU A 151 -5.41 20.34 2.91
CA GLU A 151 -5.09 19.63 1.66
C GLU A 151 -3.91 20.32 0.96
N TYR A 152 -3.03 19.47 0.39
CA TYR A 152 -1.93 19.93 -0.46
C TYR A 152 -1.56 18.87 -1.49
N ASP A 153 -0.85 19.28 -2.52
CA ASP A 153 -0.42 18.38 -3.58
C ASP A 153 1.04 17.94 -3.32
N MET A 154 1.27 16.62 -3.29
CA MET A 154 2.59 16.01 -3.27
C MET A 154 3.05 15.80 -4.71
N ASP A 155 4.28 16.22 -5.00
CA ASP A 155 4.94 16.01 -6.29
C ASP A 155 5.49 14.57 -6.34
N VAL A 156 4.74 13.67 -6.96
CA VAL A 156 5.10 12.25 -7.15
C VAL A 156 4.69 11.81 -8.56
N ASP A 157 5.43 10.88 -9.14
CA ASP A 157 5.17 10.31 -10.45
C ASP A 157 4.74 8.83 -10.38
N THR A 158 4.88 8.23 -9.22
CA THR A 158 4.50 6.83 -8.97
C THR A 158 3.88 6.69 -7.59
N VAL A 159 2.81 5.92 -7.50
CA VAL A 159 2.12 5.61 -6.24
C VAL A 159 2.00 4.10 -6.05
N ILE A 160 2.42 3.61 -4.89
CA ILE A 160 2.35 2.19 -4.54
C ILE A 160 1.37 2.03 -3.37
N MET A 161 0.23 1.39 -3.62
CA MET A 161 -0.78 1.09 -2.62
C MET A 161 -0.38 -0.14 -1.80
N SER A 162 -0.10 0.06 -0.51
CA SER A 162 0.33 -0.97 0.44
C SER A 162 -0.61 -1.08 1.64
N LEU A 163 -1.92 -1.22 1.36
CA LEU A 163 -3.00 -1.19 2.34
C LEU A 163 -3.37 -2.57 2.89
N GLY A 164 -2.69 -3.61 2.45
CA GLY A 164 -2.98 -4.99 2.77
C GLY A 164 -3.68 -5.74 1.64
N THR A 165 -4.05 -6.98 1.92
CA THR A 165 -4.64 -7.91 0.97
C THR A 165 -5.88 -8.57 1.55
N SER A 166 -6.74 -9.09 0.67
CA SER A 166 -7.92 -9.87 1.03
C SER A 166 -7.90 -11.23 0.33
N PRO A 167 -8.58 -12.26 0.91
CA PRO A 167 -8.76 -13.55 0.27
C PRO A 167 -9.51 -13.43 -1.06
N ASN A 168 -9.19 -14.32 -2.02
CA ASN A 168 -9.95 -14.40 -3.26
C ASN A 168 -11.39 -14.86 -2.98
N PRO A 169 -12.42 -14.07 -3.30
CA PRO A 169 -13.81 -14.41 -3.01
C PRO A 169 -14.34 -15.57 -3.85
N LEU A 170 -13.63 -15.97 -4.90
CA LEU A 170 -14.05 -17.04 -5.82
C LEU A 170 -14.30 -18.35 -5.06
N ILE A 171 -13.39 -18.73 -4.16
CA ILE A 171 -13.49 -20.00 -3.43
C ILE A 171 -14.77 -20.03 -2.59
N SER A 172 -15.02 -19.00 -1.78
CA SER A 172 -16.19 -18.94 -0.93
C SER A 172 -17.50 -18.74 -1.71
N SER A 173 -17.48 -18.02 -2.84
CA SER A 173 -18.67 -17.79 -3.65
C SER A 173 -19.09 -19.01 -4.50
N THR A 174 -18.17 -19.88 -4.83
CA THR A 174 -18.43 -21.07 -5.64
C THR A 174 -18.56 -22.38 -4.83
N THR A 175 -18.21 -22.35 -3.53
CA THR A 175 -18.26 -23.51 -2.66
C THR A 175 -19.47 -23.43 -1.72
N LYS A 176 -20.50 -24.20 -2.01
CA LYS A 176 -21.73 -24.21 -1.20
C LYS A 176 -21.43 -24.72 0.22
N GLY A 177 -21.88 -23.97 1.23
CA GLY A 177 -21.72 -24.32 2.64
C GLY A 177 -20.38 -23.92 3.26
N LEU A 178 -19.49 -23.27 2.51
CA LEU A 178 -18.24 -22.72 3.05
C LEU A 178 -18.53 -21.33 3.68
N GLU A 179 -18.48 -21.26 5.01
CA GLU A 179 -18.74 -20.01 5.74
C GLU A 179 -17.49 -19.13 5.84
N VAL A 180 -17.69 -17.82 5.73
CA VAL A 180 -16.62 -16.82 5.83
C VAL A 180 -17.03 -15.69 6.79
N ASN A 181 -16.03 -15.09 7.45
CA ASN A 181 -16.22 -13.94 8.30
C ASN A 181 -16.35 -12.63 7.48
N LYS A 182 -16.52 -11.50 8.16
CA LYS A 182 -16.63 -10.15 7.54
C LYS A 182 -15.40 -9.77 6.68
N ARG A 183 -14.25 -10.38 6.92
CA ARG A 183 -13.01 -10.17 6.14
C ARG A 183 -12.84 -11.19 5.01
N ARG A 184 -13.87 -12.00 4.74
CA ARG A 184 -13.86 -13.09 3.74
C ARG A 184 -12.85 -14.21 4.03
N CYS A 185 -12.38 -14.32 5.26
CA CYS A 185 -11.59 -15.46 5.69
C CYS A 185 -12.52 -16.62 6.05
N ILE A 186 -12.14 -17.85 5.68
CA ILE A 186 -12.88 -19.07 6.00
C ILE A 186 -12.96 -19.20 7.53
N ILE A 187 -14.14 -19.49 8.04
CA ILE A 187 -14.36 -19.77 9.46
C ILE A 187 -13.88 -21.19 9.71
N ALA A 188 -12.97 -21.35 10.68
CA ALA A 188 -12.53 -22.64 11.17
C ALA A 188 -12.80 -22.71 12.67
N GLU A 189 -13.31 -23.85 13.14
CA GLU A 189 -13.41 -24.20 14.55
C GLU A 189 -12.16 -24.99 14.95
N GLU A 190 -11.61 -24.65 16.14
CA GLU A 190 -10.47 -25.36 16.74
C GLU A 190 -10.92 -26.63 17.47
#